data_45b7d2e6463cd9a676faab5ded14cf4d
#
_entry.id   45b7d2e6463cd9a676faab5ded14cf4d
#
_cell.length_a   1.000
_cell.length_b   1.000
_cell.length_c   1.000
_cell.angle_alpha   90.00
_cell.angle_beta   90.00
_cell.angle_gamma   90.00
#
_symmetry.space_group_name_H-M   'P 1'
#
loop_
_entity.id
_entity.type
_entity.pdbx_description
1 polymer ?
#
loop_
_entity_poly.entity_id
_entity_poly.type
_entity_poly.pdbx_seq_one_letter_code
_entity_poly.pdbx_strand_id
1 'polypeptide(L)'
;PPALLPAAQFAQACEALPLVSIDLVLTDESNRLLLGLRRNAPARDWWFTPGGRIRKNEPLAQARRRIAAEELGLPDTAVQRATLMGAWDHFYPDSAFNPDVSTHYVNLALWLPLTPDEAASLTLPEGDGEQHAAWQWMPLAQAELDEGVHPHVRVYAAWVRGERAISGGLVT
;
A
#
# COMPACT_ATOMS: atom_id res chain seq x y z
N PRO A 1 -18.62 12.26 -2.80
CA PRO A 1 -17.35 11.63 -2.41
C PRO A 1 -16.39 12.68 -1.87
N PRO A 2 -15.58 12.35 -0.86
CA PRO A 2 -14.62 13.29 -0.30
C PRO A 2 -13.64 13.73 -1.39
N ALA A 3 -13.51 15.04 -1.56
CA ALA A 3 -12.65 15.62 -2.59
C ALA A 3 -11.16 15.43 -2.25
N LEU A 4 -10.33 15.38 -3.29
CA LEU A 4 -8.88 15.49 -3.12
C LEU A 4 -8.54 16.90 -2.62
N LEU A 5 -7.57 16.99 -1.70
CA LEU A 5 -7.05 18.28 -1.26
C LEU A 5 -6.27 18.95 -2.40
N PRO A 6 -6.37 20.27 -2.56
CA PRO A 6 -5.44 21.00 -3.39
C PRO A 6 -3.99 20.75 -2.96
N ALA A 7 -3.04 20.73 -3.91
CA ALA A 7 -1.65 20.36 -3.65
C ALA A 7 -1.01 21.15 -2.50
N ALA A 8 -1.26 22.47 -2.42
CA ALA A 8 -0.73 23.30 -1.34
C ALA A 8 -1.26 22.93 0.05
N GLN A 9 -2.55 22.59 0.14
CA GLN A 9 -3.15 22.13 1.40
C GLN A 9 -2.65 20.74 1.79
N PHE A 10 -2.46 19.86 0.82
CA PHE A 10 -1.89 18.54 1.08
C PHE A 10 -0.44 18.63 1.57
N ALA A 11 0.38 19.52 0.97
CA ALA A 11 1.74 19.76 1.42
C ALA A 11 1.78 20.24 2.88
N GLN A 12 0.91 21.18 3.25
CA GLN A 12 0.77 21.64 4.65
C GLN A 12 0.33 20.53 5.59
N ALA A 13 -0.59 19.66 5.15
CA ALA A 13 -1.01 18.52 5.94
C ALA A 13 0.14 17.52 6.16
N CYS A 14 0.95 17.24 5.15
CA CYS A 14 2.15 16.38 5.29
C CYS A 14 3.16 16.97 6.28
N GLU A 15 3.35 18.28 6.26
CA GLU A 15 4.27 18.97 7.15
C GLU A 15 3.81 18.98 8.61
N ALA A 16 2.50 19.08 8.83
CA ALA A 16 1.93 19.35 10.14
C ALA A 16 1.36 18.14 10.87
N LEU A 17 0.97 17.09 10.14
CA LEU A 17 0.14 16.01 10.68
C LEU A 17 0.56 14.63 10.17
N PRO A 18 0.42 13.57 11.00
CA PRO A 18 0.39 12.22 10.47
C PRO A 18 -0.86 12.03 9.59
N LEU A 19 -0.70 11.31 8.49
CA LEU A 19 -1.77 10.92 7.59
C LEU A 19 -2.14 9.46 7.82
N VAL A 20 -3.31 9.03 7.36
CA VAL A 20 -3.74 7.63 7.46
C VAL A 20 -3.83 7.03 6.06
N SER A 21 -3.25 5.85 5.88
CA SER A 21 -3.28 5.11 4.62
C SER A 21 -3.70 3.66 4.81
N ILE A 22 -4.09 3.03 3.70
CA ILE A 22 -4.32 1.59 3.61
C ILE A 22 -3.35 1.03 2.59
N ASP A 23 -2.63 -0.02 2.95
CA ASP A 23 -1.86 -0.86 2.03
C ASP A 23 -2.63 -2.16 1.76
N LEU A 24 -2.68 -2.56 0.50
CA LEU A 24 -3.29 -3.81 0.06
C LEU A 24 -2.20 -4.86 -0.16
N VAL A 25 -2.12 -5.81 0.76
CA VAL A 25 -1.15 -6.91 0.72
C VAL A 25 -1.81 -8.07 0.00
N LEU A 26 -1.63 -8.15 -1.32
CA LEU A 26 -2.28 -9.12 -2.18
C LEU A 26 -1.38 -10.31 -2.44
N THR A 27 -1.87 -11.51 -2.18
CA THR A 27 -1.17 -12.75 -2.51
C THR A 27 -1.98 -13.59 -3.49
N ASP A 28 -1.28 -14.29 -4.37
CA ASP A 28 -1.89 -15.27 -5.28
C ASP A 28 -1.86 -16.70 -4.69
N GLU A 29 -2.41 -17.65 -5.43
CA GLU A 29 -2.44 -19.07 -5.03
C GLU A 29 -1.05 -19.71 -4.89
N SER A 30 -0.02 -19.12 -5.53
CA SER A 30 1.37 -19.56 -5.42
C SER A 30 2.15 -18.87 -4.30
N ASN A 31 1.45 -18.16 -3.40
CA ASN A 31 2.05 -17.39 -2.29
C ASN A 31 3.08 -16.35 -2.78
N ARG A 32 2.76 -15.67 -3.88
CA ARG A 32 3.52 -14.53 -4.37
C ARG A 32 2.80 -13.25 -4.00
N LEU A 33 3.57 -12.24 -3.66
CA LEU A 33 3.09 -10.89 -3.30
C LEU A 33 3.08 -9.98 -4.52
N LEU A 34 1.99 -9.25 -4.74
CA LEU A 34 1.92 -8.25 -5.80
C LEU A 34 2.64 -6.98 -5.37
N LEU A 35 3.62 -6.55 -6.17
CA LEU A 35 4.40 -5.35 -5.93
C LEU A 35 4.44 -4.45 -7.18
N GLY A 36 4.34 -3.15 -6.96
CA GLY A 36 4.55 -2.11 -7.97
C GLY A 36 5.84 -1.34 -7.71
N LEU A 37 6.60 -1.05 -8.76
CA LEU A 37 7.79 -0.20 -8.67
C LEU A 37 7.36 1.27 -8.66
N ARG A 38 7.56 1.95 -7.54
CA ARG A 38 7.11 3.33 -7.34
C ARG A 38 7.89 4.34 -8.17
N ARG A 39 7.18 5.28 -8.81
CA ARG A 39 7.79 6.38 -9.57
C ARG A 39 7.88 7.68 -8.76
N ASN A 40 7.02 7.86 -7.79
CA ASN A 40 6.87 9.10 -7.02
C ASN A 40 7.30 8.93 -5.56
N ALA A 41 7.77 10.03 -4.97
CA ALA A 41 7.96 10.13 -3.53
C ALA A 41 6.59 10.08 -2.80
N PRO A 42 6.52 9.58 -1.57
CA PRO A 42 7.59 8.87 -0.90
C PRO A 42 7.78 7.45 -1.48
N ALA A 43 8.89 6.81 -1.14
CA ALA A 43 9.25 5.47 -1.59
C ALA A 43 9.50 5.33 -3.12
N ARG A 44 10.01 6.39 -3.78
CA ARG A 44 10.45 6.32 -5.17
C ARG A 44 11.51 5.25 -5.37
N ASP A 45 11.40 4.52 -6.49
CA ASP A 45 12.33 3.46 -6.91
C ASP A 45 12.33 2.21 -6.02
N TRP A 46 11.35 2.09 -5.12
CA TRP A 46 11.12 0.91 -4.31
C TRP A 46 9.98 0.04 -4.87
N TRP A 47 10.12 -1.27 -4.75
CA TRP A 47 9.00 -2.20 -4.87
C TRP A 47 8.14 -2.07 -3.62
N PHE A 48 6.87 -1.76 -3.82
CA PHE A 48 5.92 -1.47 -2.76
C PHE A 48 4.55 -2.09 -3.04
N THR A 49 3.77 -2.35 -2.00
CA THR A 49 2.37 -2.77 -2.13
C THR A 49 1.51 -1.64 -2.69
N PRO A 50 0.46 -1.94 -3.47
CA PRO A 50 -0.54 -0.94 -3.82
C PRO A 50 -1.26 -0.44 -2.56
N GLY A 51 -1.71 0.80 -2.60
CA GLY A 51 -2.39 1.40 -1.47
C GLY A 51 -2.79 2.84 -1.73
N GLY A 52 -3.30 3.49 -0.72
CA GLY A 52 -3.70 4.88 -0.83
C GLY A 52 -4.09 5.51 0.49
N ARG A 53 -4.13 6.83 0.48
CA ARG A 53 -4.51 7.63 1.64
C ARG A 53 -6.02 7.58 1.86
N ILE A 54 -6.43 7.51 3.12
CA ILE A 54 -7.82 7.72 3.53
C ILE A 54 -8.12 9.21 3.44
N ARG A 55 -9.25 9.56 2.86
CA ARG A 55 -9.69 10.95 2.72
C ARG A 55 -10.44 11.39 3.98
N LYS A 56 -10.41 12.68 4.26
CA LYS A 56 -11.19 13.22 5.39
C LYS A 56 -12.68 12.90 5.23
N ASN A 57 -13.32 12.46 6.31
CA ASN A 57 -14.73 12.05 6.34
C ASN A 57 -15.05 10.82 5.48
N GLU A 58 -14.04 10.03 5.11
CA GLU A 58 -14.23 8.78 4.39
C GLU A 58 -14.17 7.60 5.38
N PRO A 59 -15.26 6.83 5.53
CA PRO A 59 -15.22 5.61 6.34
C PRO A 59 -14.21 4.59 5.82
N LEU A 60 -13.58 3.81 6.71
CA LEU A 60 -12.58 2.79 6.34
C LEU A 60 -13.09 1.82 5.28
N ALA A 61 -14.35 1.38 5.40
CA ALA A 61 -14.96 0.48 4.42
C ALA A 61 -15.07 1.12 3.03
N GLN A 62 -15.33 2.42 2.96
CA GLN A 62 -15.38 3.16 1.69
C GLN A 62 -13.97 3.38 1.14
N ALA A 63 -13.01 3.75 2.00
CA ALA A 63 -11.63 3.98 1.60
C ALA A 63 -11.02 2.71 0.97
N ARG A 64 -11.13 1.56 1.63
CA ARG A 64 -10.58 0.29 1.10
C ARG A 64 -11.21 -0.09 -0.24
N ARG A 65 -12.53 0.08 -0.40
CA ARG A 65 -13.26 -0.18 -1.64
C ARG A 65 -12.76 0.72 -2.76
N ARG A 66 -12.66 2.03 -2.50
CA ARG A 66 -12.18 3.01 -3.47
C ARG A 66 -10.74 2.73 -3.88
N ILE A 67 -9.84 2.51 -2.92
CA ILE A 67 -8.43 2.25 -3.18
C ILE A 67 -8.27 1.00 -4.03
N ALA A 68 -8.94 -0.10 -3.68
CA ALA A 68 -8.86 -1.34 -4.44
C ALA A 68 -9.40 -1.20 -5.87
N ALA A 69 -10.47 -0.44 -6.05
CA ALA A 69 -11.05 -0.18 -7.37
C ALA A 69 -10.16 0.75 -8.20
N GLU A 70 -9.70 1.87 -7.63
CA GLU A 70 -8.87 2.86 -8.33
C GLU A 70 -7.48 2.32 -8.70
N GLU A 71 -6.84 1.59 -7.77
CA GLU A 71 -5.48 1.09 -7.96
C GLU A 71 -5.39 -0.20 -8.78
N LEU A 72 -6.39 -1.07 -8.69
CA LEU A 72 -6.28 -2.46 -9.16
C LEU A 72 -7.50 -2.97 -9.92
N GLY A 73 -8.57 -2.21 -10.00
CA GLY A 73 -9.83 -2.67 -10.58
C GLY A 73 -10.50 -3.80 -9.81
N LEU A 74 -10.15 -4.01 -8.55
CA LEU A 74 -10.76 -5.06 -7.72
C LEU A 74 -12.18 -4.69 -7.28
N PRO A 75 -13.13 -5.64 -7.37
CA PRO A 75 -14.49 -5.43 -6.91
C PRO A 75 -14.59 -5.47 -5.38
N ASP A 76 -15.60 -4.80 -4.82
CA ASP A 76 -15.86 -4.78 -3.38
C ASP A 76 -16.03 -6.17 -2.77
N THR A 77 -16.64 -7.11 -3.50
CA THR A 77 -16.82 -8.49 -3.08
C THR A 77 -15.50 -9.21 -2.74
N ALA A 78 -14.43 -8.89 -3.46
CA ALA A 78 -13.09 -9.40 -3.14
C ALA A 78 -12.54 -8.71 -1.88
N VAL A 79 -12.60 -7.38 -1.85
CA VAL A 79 -11.99 -6.57 -0.78
C VAL A 79 -12.63 -6.80 0.58
N GLN A 80 -13.90 -7.17 0.63
CA GLN A 80 -14.59 -7.50 1.88
C GLN A 80 -13.96 -8.69 2.63
N ARG A 81 -13.24 -9.58 1.94
CA ARG A 81 -12.55 -10.72 2.54
C ARG A 81 -11.19 -10.36 3.14
N ALA A 82 -10.72 -9.13 2.94
CA ALA A 82 -9.42 -8.71 3.43
C ALA A 82 -9.37 -8.72 4.96
N THR A 83 -8.27 -9.22 5.49
CA THR A 83 -7.97 -9.25 6.92
C THR A 83 -7.08 -8.10 7.31
N LEU A 84 -7.45 -7.35 8.36
CA LEU A 84 -6.56 -6.35 8.93
C LEU A 84 -5.36 -7.06 9.59
N MET A 85 -4.17 -6.81 9.06
CA MET A 85 -2.93 -7.36 9.60
C MET A 85 -2.48 -6.61 10.86
N GLY A 86 -2.61 -5.29 10.85
CA GLY A 86 -2.21 -4.39 11.91
C GLY A 86 -2.11 -2.95 11.43
N ALA A 87 -1.59 -2.10 12.31
CA ALA A 87 -1.27 -0.73 12.01
C ALA A 87 0.23 -0.47 12.26
N TRP A 88 0.88 0.27 11.37
CA TRP A 88 2.30 0.59 11.45
C TRP A 88 2.54 2.07 11.21
N ASP A 89 3.57 2.60 11.86
CA ASP A 89 4.11 3.90 11.50
C ASP A 89 5.01 3.76 10.28
N HIS A 90 4.70 4.51 9.22
CA HIS A 90 5.53 4.63 8.04
C HIS A 90 6.15 6.02 7.98
N PHE A 91 7.42 6.11 8.29
CA PHE A 91 8.20 7.33 8.21
C PHE A 91 8.99 7.37 6.90
N TYR A 92 8.90 8.50 6.20
CA TYR A 92 9.67 8.76 4.99
C TYR A 92 10.40 10.10 5.14
N PRO A 93 11.65 10.21 4.66
CA PRO A 93 12.43 11.43 4.78
C PRO A 93 11.93 12.56 3.88
N ASP A 94 11.11 12.25 2.89
CA ASP A 94 10.59 13.15 1.86
C ASP A 94 9.07 13.12 1.78
N SER A 95 8.51 13.96 0.93
CA SER A 95 7.10 13.96 0.57
C SER A 95 6.89 14.09 -0.94
N ALA A 96 5.66 13.83 -1.39
CA ALA A 96 5.29 13.95 -2.80
C ALA A 96 5.51 15.35 -3.40
N PHE A 97 5.58 16.39 -2.57
CA PHE A 97 5.64 17.79 -3.00
C PHE A 97 6.94 18.51 -2.61
N ASN A 98 7.64 18.00 -1.61
CA ASN A 98 8.86 18.66 -1.12
C ASN A 98 9.83 17.62 -0.57
N PRO A 99 11.05 17.50 -1.14
CA PRO A 99 12.05 16.54 -0.67
C PRO A 99 12.59 16.87 0.73
N ASP A 100 12.41 18.08 1.22
CA ASP A 100 12.87 18.52 2.53
C ASP A 100 11.80 18.38 3.63
N VAL A 101 10.61 17.91 3.29
CA VAL A 101 9.50 17.69 4.22
C VAL A 101 9.25 16.20 4.35
N SER A 102 9.35 15.66 5.55
CA SER A 102 9.08 14.26 5.85
C SER A 102 7.59 13.94 5.73
N THR A 103 7.27 12.68 5.47
CA THR A 103 5.91 12.15 5.53
C THR A 103 5.79 11.13 6.64
N HIS A 104 4.73 11.24 7.44
CA HIS A 104 4.35 10.26 8.44
C HIS A 104 2.96 9.71 8.09
N TYR A 105 2.88 8.39 7.85
CA TYR A 105 1.62 7.68 7.72
C TYR A 105 1.42 6.74 8.90
N VAL A 106 0.22 6.76 9.48
CA VAL A 106 -0.31 5.60 10.20
C VAL A 106 -0.96 4.71 9.16
N ASN A 107 -0.35 3.58 8.88
CA ASN A 107 -0.75 2.68 7.81
C ASN A 107 -1.53 1.49 8.35
N LEU A 108 -2.66 1.19 7.71
CA LEU A 108 -3.47 0.01 7.96
C LEU A 108 -3.20 -1.01 6.84
N ALA A 109 -2.54 -2.11 7.14
CA ALA A 109 -2.27 -3.14 6.16
C ALA A 109 -3.40 -4.17 6.12
N LEU A 110 -3.93 -4.44 4.93
CA LEU A 110 -4.99 -5.40 4.66
C LEU A 110 -4.47 -6.54 3.80
N TRP A 111 -4.45 -7.75 4.33
CA TRP A 111 -4.09 -8.94 3.57
C TRP A 111 -5.31 -9.52 2.87
N LEU A 112 -5.17 -9.75 1.57
CA LEU A 112 -6.19 -10.35 0.72
C LEU A 112 -5.57 -11.44 -0.18
N PRO A 113 -5.77 -12.71 0.14
CA PRO A 113 -5.50 -13.80 -0.79
C PRO A 113 -6.49 -13.72 -1.96
N LEU A 114 -5.97 -13.64 -3.19
CA LEU A 114 -6.77 -13.59 -4.40
C LEU A 114 -7.02 -15.00 -4.96
N THR A 115 -8.20 -15.20 -5.51
CA THR A 115 -8.44 -16.36 -6.38
C THR A 115 -7.69 -16.19 -7.70
N PRO A 116 -7.45 -17.29 -8.48
CA PRO A 116 -6.82 -17.19 -9.80
C PRO A 116 -7.55 -16.22 -10.73
N ASP A 117 -8.88 -16.23 -10.74
CA ASP A 117 -9.68 -15.34 -11.57
C ASP A 117 -9.55 -13.87 -11.15
N GLU A 118 -9.52 -13.59 -9.86
CA GLU A 118 -9.28 -12.24 -9.34
C GLU A 118 -7.88 -11.75 -9.70
N ALA A 119 -6.85 -12.57 -9.52
CA ALA A 119 -5.48 -12.23 -9.88
C ALA A 119 -5.34 -11.95 -11.40
N ALA A 120 -6.00 -12.76 -12.23
CA ALA A 120 -6.01 -12.57 -13.68
C ALA A 120 -6.80 -11.34 -14.14
N SER A 121 -7.76 -10.88 -13.34
CA SER A 121 -8.63 -9.73 -13.68
C SER A 121 -8.08 -8.38 -13.23
N LEU A 122 -6.94 -8.34 -12.54
CA LEU A 122 -6.37 -7.09 -12.06
C LEU A 122 -6.05 -6.13 -13.22
N THR A 123 -6.36 -4.86 -13.01
CA THR A 123 -5.86 -3.77 -13.84
C THR A 123 -4.62 -3.20 -13.17
N LEU A 124 -3.47 -3.31 -13.85
CA LEU A 124 -2.17 -2.90 -13.33
C LEU A 124 -1.59 -1.78 -14.20
N PRO A 125 -1.99 -0.51 -13.97
CA PRO A 125 -1.49 0.60 -14.77
C PRO A 125 0.01 0.81 -14.52
N GLU A 126 0.78 0.86 -15.61
CA GLU A 126 2.24 1.01 -15.56
C GLU A 126 2.77 1.91 -16.66
N GLY A 127 3.96 2.47 -16.46
CA GLY A 127 4.67 3.27 -17.47
C GLY A 127 4.59 4.78 -17.24
N ASP A 128 4.77 5.52 -18.34
CA ASP A 128 4.85 6.98 -18.28
C ASP A 128 3.49 7.61 -17.93
N GLY A 129 3.50 8.49 -16.93
CA GLY A 129 2.29 9.13 -16.40
C GLY A 129 1.57 8.35 -15.31
N GLU A 130 1.92 7.09 -15.10
CA GLU A 130 1.35 6.25 -14.05
C GLU A 130 2.15 6.34 -12.74
N GLN A 131 1.55 5.88 -11.65
CA GLN A 131 2.16 5.87 -10.32
C GLN A 131 3.26 4.81 -10.21
N HIS A 132 3.18 3.76 -11.01
CA HIS A 132 4.10 2.63 -11.03
C HIS A 132 4.76 2.47 -12.39
N ALA A 133 6.07 2.19 -12.38
CA ALA A 133 6.84 1.92 -13.58
C ALA A 133 6.63 0.49 -14.10
N ALA A 134 6.39 -0.45 -13.18
CA ALA A 134 6.20 -1.87 -13.48
C ALA A 134 5.48 -2.57 -12.32
N TRP A 135 4.97 -3.76 -12.58
CA TRP A 135 4.36 -4.66 -11.60
C TRP A 135 5.00 -6.03 -11.66
N GLN A 136 5.05 -6.71 -10.53
CA GLN A 136 5.49 -8.10 -10.47
C GLN A 136 4.82 -8.87 -9.33
N TRP A 137 4.72 -10.18 -9.52
CA TRP A 137 4.43 -11.14 -8.48
C TRP A 137 5.75 -11.69 -7.94
N MET A 138 6.07 -11.40 -6.70
CA MET A 138 7.32 -11.82 -6.06
C MET A 138 7.03 -12.88 -4.99
N PRO A 139 7.74 -14.04 -4.98
CA PRO A 139 7.60 -15.00 -3.90
C PRO A 139 7.79 -14.35 -2.54
N LEU A 140 6.93 -14.66 -1.56
CA LEU A 140 6.97 -14.05 -0.22
C LEU A 140 8.34 -14.18 0.44
N ALA A 141 8.99 -15.34 0.31
CA ALA A 141 10.33 -15.56 0.86
C ALA A 141 11.40 -14.65 0.24
N GLN A 142 11.26 -14.34 -1.06
CA GLN A 142 12.13 -13.40 -1.73
C GLN A 142 11.81 -11.96 -1.30
N ALA A 143 10.52 -11.58 -1.27
CA ALA A 143 10.09 -10.23 -0.92
C ALA A 143 10.56 -9.79 0.48
N GLU A 144 10.66 -10.74 1.40
CA GLU A 144 11.16 -10.49 2.77
C GLU A 144 12.64 -10.08 2.81
N LEU A 145 13.45 -10.55 1.87
CA LEU A 145 14.91 -10.41 1.87
C LEU A 145 15.43 -9.50 0.75
N ASP A 146 14.63 -9.20 -0.26
CA ASP A 146 15.05 -8.45 -1.44
C ASP A 146 15.33 -6.99 -1.08
N GLU A 147 16.53 -6.52 -1.39
CA GLU A 147 16.96 -5.15 -1.09
C GLU A 147 16.21 -4.08 -1.89
N GLY A 148 15.61 -4.43 -3.01
CA GLY A 148 14.75 -3.54 -3.80
C GLY A 148 13.33 -3.41 -3.25
N VAL A 149 12.93 -4.29 -2.34
CA VAL A 149 11.63 -4.22 -1.65
C VAL A 149 11.74 -3.30 -0.44
N HIS A 150 10.82 -2.34 -0.33
CA HIS A 150 10.84 -1.39 0.78
C HIS A 150 10.76 -2.11 2.15
N PRO A 151 11.51 -1.67 3.17
CA PRO A 151 11.50 -2.29 4.50
C PRO A 151 10.10 -2.44 5.11
N HIS A 152 9.20 -1.50 4.90
CA HIS A 152 7.79 -1.60 5.35
C HIS A 152 7.07 -2.79 4.73
N VAL A 153 7.36 -3.11 3.47
CA VAL A 153 6.74 -4.24 2.75
C VAL A 153 7.36 -5.58 3.14
N ARG A 154 8.66 -5.61 3.45
CA ARG A 154 9.33 -6.84 3.95
C ARG A 154 8.66 -7.36 5.22
N VAL A 155 8.20 -6.44 6.09
CA VAL A 155 7.42 -6.78 7.29
C VAL A 155 6.12 -7.47 6.94
N TYR A 156 5.44 -7.04 5.89
CA TYR A 156 4.20 -7.69 5.43
C TYR A 156 4.46 -9.10 4.92
N ALA A 157 5.53 -9.29 4.13
CA ALA A 157 5.90 -10.61 3.63
C ALA A 157 6.19 -11.58 4.76
N ALA A 158 6.95 -11.15 5.78
CA ALA A 158 7.22 -11.93 6.98
C ALA A 158 5.94 -12.29 7.75
N TRP A 159 5.02 -11.31 7.90
CA TRP A 159 3.74 -11.53 8.56
C TRP A 159 2.91 -12.60 7.86
N VAL A 160 2.77 -12.50 6.53
CA VAL A 160 1.97 -13.46 5.73
C VAL A 160 2.59 -14.85 5.79
N ARG A 161 3.91 -14.97 5.85
CA ARG A 161 4.58 -16.27 6.02
C ARG A 161 4.38 -16.90 7.41
N GLY A 162 3.67 -16.23 8.30
CA GLY A 162 3.36 -16.73 9.63
C GLY A 162 4.39 -16.38 10.70
N GLU A 163 5.36 -15.51 10.40
CA GLU A 163 6.28 -14.96 11.39
C GLU A 163 5.58 -13.89 12.24
N ARG A 164 4.57 -14.35 12.99
CA ARG A 164 3.65 -13.51 13.77
C ARG A 164 4.29 -12.73 14.91
N ALA A 165 5.59 -12.75 15.07
CA ALA A 165 6.28 -11.93 16.07
C ALA A 165 5.98 -10.43 15.92
N ILE A 166 5.52 -10.02 14.73
CA ILE A 166 5.14 -8.66 14.39
C ILE A 166 3.61 -8.50 14.37
N SER A 167 2.87 -9.59 14.53
CA SER A 167 1.41 -9.60 14.53
C SER A 167 0.90 -9.15 15.87
N GLY A 168 0.55 -7.97 16.02
CA GLY A 168 -0.03 -7.55 17.30
C GLY A 168 -0.34 -6.09 17.35
N GLY A 169 -0.52 -5.52 16.23
CA GLY A 169 -1.06 -4.21 16.24
C GLY A 169 -0.07 -3.09 15.97
N LEU A 170 0.42 -2.43 16.93
CA LEU A 170 1.33 -1.31 16.80
C LEU A 170 2.78 -1.80 16.82
N VAL A 171 3.47 -1.65 15.71
CA VAL A 171 4.94 -1.72 15.67
C VAL A 171 5.44 -0.29 15.61
N THR A 172 6.05 0.14 16.67
CA THR A 172 6.71 1.45 16.77
C THR A 172 8.11 1.40 16.15
#